data_46a73fd5e43aeb86e0f67840c19a779c
#
_entry.id   46a73fd5e43aeb86e0f67840c19a779c
#
_cell.length_a   1.000
_cell.length_b   1.000
_cell.length_c   1.000
_cell.angle_alpha   90.00
_cell.angle_beta   90.00
_cell.angle_gamma   90.00
#
_symmetry.space_group_name_H-M   'P 1'
#
loop_
_entity.id
_entity.type
_entity.pdbx_description
1 polymer ?
#
loop_
_entity_poly.entity_id
_entity_poly.type
_entity_poly.pdbx_seq_one_letter_code
_entity_poly.pdbx_strand_id
1 'polypeptide(L)'
;MLEKGKLYICFHKPKRLIGHVIALWTLGKYSHCEFIYNGQIFLSNPGGVRTRKFEYQKNMEIYELDKSIDPKDVIEFFKTAQGKGYDYLGILGQFFYADKVQDADRYFCSEFCLNAVDYALQFTLTYKCKSLKDRVGYQFNPSKLFRYLKNMELIKEKEVI
;
A
#
# COMPACT_ATOMS: atom_id res chain seq x y z
N MET A 1 3.23 -17.03 12.97
CA MET A 1 2.67 -17.41 11.64
C MET A 1 1.42 -16.58 11.43
N LEU A 2 1.25 -15.93 10.26
CA LEU A 2 0.08 -15.08 10.00
C LEU A 2 -1.21 -15.92 10.02
N GLU A 3 -2.26 -15.39 10.65
CA GLU A 3 -3.54 -16.07 10.82
C GLU A 3 -4.35 -16.04 9.50
N LYS A 4 -5.02 -17.16 9.21
CA LYS A 4 -5.95 -17.22 8.07
C LYS A 4 -7.17 -16.34 8.32
N GLY A 5 -7.68 -15.73 7.27
CA GLY A 5 -8.84 -14.83 7.33
C GLY A 5 -8.55 -13.40 7.77
N LYS A 6 -7.34 -13.13 8.28
CA LYS A 6 -6.91 -11.76 8.61
C LYS A 6 -6.17 -11.12 7.44
N LEU A 7 -6.42 -9.83 7.25
CA LEU A 7 -5.73 -9.01 6.26
C LEU A 7 -4.56 -8.27 6.93
N TYR A 8 -3.42 -8.32 6.30
CA TYR A 8 -2.21 -7.64 6.75
C TYR A 8 -1.70 -6.68 5.69
N ILE A 9 -1.05 -5.62 6.13
CA ILE A 9 -0.22 -4.77 5.28
C ILE A 9 1.25 -4.95 5.67
N CYS A 10 2.09 -5.12 4.66
CA CYS A 10 3.54 -5.27 4.82
C CYS A 10 4.26 -4.03 4.30
N PHE A 11 5.19 -3.52 5.10
CA PHE A 11 6.10 -2.46 4.70
C PHE A 11 7.53 -2.99 4.65
N HIS A 12 8.24 -2.70 3.55
CA HIS A 12 9.60 -3.15 3.34
C HIS A 12 10.61 -2.05 3.65
N LYS A 13 11.56 -2.35 4.52
CA LYS A 13 12.77 -1.54 4.64
C LYS A 13 13.63 -1.67 3.37
N PRO A 14 14.39 -0.63 2.99
CA PRO A 14 15.27 -0.68 1.84
C PRO A 14 16.23 -1.87 1.89
N LYS A 15 16.35 -2.61 0.78
CA LYS A 15 17.26 -3.76 0.66
C LYS A 15 18.24 -3.61 -0.51
N ARG A 16 17.83 -2.92 -1.57
CA ARG A 16 18.63 -2.69 -2.78
C ARG A 16 18.91 -1.20 -2.93
N LEU A 17 19.92 -0.86 -3.74
CA LEU A 17 20.32 0.53 -3.98
C LEU A 17 19.11 1.43 -4.32
N ILE A 18 18.26 1.00 -5.24
CA ILE A 18 17.03 1.75 -5.61
C ILE A 18 16.12 1.97 -4.40
N GLY A 19 15.94 0.97 -3.54
CA GLY A 19 15.15 1.11 -2.31
C GLY A 19 15.74 2.13 -1.34
N HIS A 20 17.07 2.17 -1.22
CA HIS A 20 17.75 3.18 -0.40
C HIS A 20 17.61 4.58 -0.98
N VAL A 21 17.71 4.72 -2.31
CA VAL A 21 17.44 6.01 -2.99
C VAL A 21 16.02 6.48 -2.73
N ILE A 22 15.01 5.62 -2.87
CA ILE A 22 13.60 5.95 -2.58
C ILE A 22 13.45 6.38 -1.11
N ALA A 23 13.96 5.61 -0.16
CA ALA A 23 13.82 5.90 1.26
C ALA A 23 14.53 7.20 1.65
N LEU A 24 15.73 7.43 1.14
CA LEU A 24 16.50 8.66 1.37
C LEU A 24 15.76 9.88 0.78
N TRP A 25 15.30 9.77 -0.46
CA TRP A 25 14.62 10.87 -1.13
C TRP A 25 13.28 11.22 -0.49
N THR A 26 12.53 10.20 -0.06
CA THR A 26 11.24 10.39 0.63
C THR A 26 11.40 10.71 2.11
N LEU A 27 12.63 10.79 2.63
CA LEU A 27 12.95 10.89 4.07
C LEU A 27 12.17 9.86 4.88
N GLY A 28 12.04 8.66 4.33
CA GLY A 28 11.17 7.63 4.83
C GLY A 28 11.87 6.33 5.21
N LYS A 29 11.27 5.60 6.15
CA LYS A 29 11.77 4.29 6.64
C LYS A 29 11.56 3.16 5.63
N TYR A 30 10.52 3.28 4.79
CA TYR A 30 10.05 2.21 3.91
C TYR A 30 10.18 2.56 2.43
N SER A 31 10.52 1.57 1.62
CA SER A 31 10.66 1.70 0.16
C SER A 31 9.57 1.00 -0.64
N HIS A 32 8.75 0.14 0.00
CA HIS A 32 7.68 -0.61 -0.64
C HIS A 32 6.60 -1.00 0.37
N CYS A 33 5.38 -1.24 -0.11
CA CYS A 33 4.29 -1.81 0.67
C CYS A 33 3.39 -2.71 -0.20
N GLU A 34 2.74 -3.68 0.46
CA GLU A 34 1.88 -4.68 -0.18
C GLU A 34 0.91 -5.29 0.85
N PHE A 35 -0.21 -5.88 0.39
CA PHE A 35 -1.10 -6.62 1.27
C PHE A 35 -0.75 -8.09 1.34
N ILE A 36 -1.07 -8.73 2.47
CA ILE A 36 -0.97 -10.18 2.65
C ILE A 36 -2.33 -10.69 3.14
N TYR A 37 -2.87 -11.69 2.44
CA TYR A 37 -4.11 -12.34 2.83
C TYR A 37 -4.06 -13.83 2.47
N ASN A 38 -4.37 -14.71 3.42
CA ASN A 38 -4.40 -16.17 3.22
C ASN A 38 -3.16 -16.74 2.53
N GLY A 39 -1.96 -16.26 2.91
CA GLY A 39 -0.70 -16.73 2.33
C GLY A 39 -0.39 -16.23 0.92
N GLN A 40 -1.19 -15.28 0.42
CA GLN A 40 -0.97 -14.58 -0.85
C GLN A 40 -0.57 -13.13 -0.59
N ILE A 41 0.31 -12.61 -1.42
CA ILE A 41 0.65 -11.19 -1.49
C ILE A 41 -0.10 -10.55 -2.65
N PHE A 42 -0.67 -9.37 -2.41
CA PHE A 42 -1.31 -8.51 -3.40
C PHE A 42 -0.50 -7.23 -3.50
N LEU A 43 0.06 -6.97 -4.66
CA LEU A 43 1.09 -5.93 -4.79
C LEU A 43 1.00 -5.18 -6.13
N SER A 44 1.56 -3.97 -6.14
CA SER A 44 1.97 -3.26 -7.34
C SER A 44 3.47 -2.97 -7.28
N ASN A 45 4.23 -3.48 -8.26
CA ASN A 45 5.67 -3.22 -8.39
C ASN A 45 6.07 -3.25 -9.88
N PRO A 46 7.36 -3.07 -10.24
CA PRO A 46 7.82 -3.32 -11.60
C PRO A 46 7.33 -4.67 -12.12
N GLY A 47 6.40 -4.63 -13.10
CA GLY A 47 5.62 -5.77 -13.59
C GLY A 47 4.12 -5.66 -13.31
N GLY A 48 3.66 -4.53 -12.72
CA GLY A 48 2.25 -4.19 -12.55
C GLY A 48 1.60 -4.78 -11.31
N VAL A 49 0.27 -4.69 -11.30
CA VAL A 49 -0.59 -5.19 -10.20
C VAL A 49 -0.82 -6.68 -10.36
N ARG A 50 -0.38 -7.46 -9.38
CA ARG A 50 -0.45 -8.93 -9.42
C ARG A 50 -0.40 -9.57 -8.03
N THR A 51 -0.56 -10.90 -7.98
CA THR A 51 -0.36 -11.70 -6.77
C THR A 51 0.93 -12.50 -6.84
N ARG A 52 1.41 -12.90 -5.68
CA ARG A 52 2.43 -13.94 -5.50
C ARG A 52 2.22 -14.67 -4.17
N LYS A 53 2.83 -15.85 -4.01
CA LYS A 53 2.86 -16.56 -2.73
C LYS A 53 3.64 -15.74 -1.70
N PHE A 54 3.15 -15.72 -0.46
CA PHE A 54 3.84 -15.06 0.65
C PHE A 54 5.10 -15.85 1.04
N GLU A 55 6.21 -15.13 1.11
CA GLU A 55 7.49 -15.60 1.64
C GLU A 55 8.07 -14.49 2.51
N TYR A 56 8.29 -14.81 3.80
CA TYR A 56 8.84 -13.84 4.74
C TYR A 56 10.28 -13.42 4.39
N GLN A 57 10.57 -12.15 4.53
CA GLN A 57 11.90 -11.57 4.39
C GLN A 57 12.23 -10.69 5.59
N LYS A 58 13.49 -10.72 6.05
CA LYS A 58 13.96 -9.96 7.24
C LYS A 58 13.72 -8.45 7.19
N ASN A 59 13.57 -7.87 6.00
CA ASN A 59 13.28 -6.46 5.82
C ASN A 59 11.78 -6.10 5.83
N MET A 60 10.91 -7.08 6.06
CA MET A 60 9.47 -6.88 6.19
C MET A 60 9.09 -6.46 7.61
N GLU A 61 8.21 -5.49 7.71
CA GLU A 61 7.44 -5.17 8.91
C GLU A 61 5.97 -5.34 8.56
N ILE A 62 5.29 -6.25 9.26
CA ILE A 62 3.93 -6.68 8.94
C ILE A 62 2.99 -6.24 10.06
N TYR A 63 1.84 -5.70 9.67
CA TYR A 63 0.83 -5.16 10.56
C TYR A 63 -0.53 -5.71 10.18
N GLU A 64 -1.31 -6.21 11.16
CA GLU A 64 -2.71 -6.56 10.94
C GLU A 64 -3.51 -5.28 10.70
N LEU A 65 -4.34 -5.26 9.66
CA LEU A 65 -5.27 -4.18 9.41
C LEU A 65 -6.48 -4.28 10.36
N ASP A 66 -7.04 -3.14 10.73
CA ASP A 66 -8.24 -3.09 11.55
C ASP A 66 -9.43 -3.77 10.84
N LYS A 67 -10.31 -4.35 11.63
CA LYS A 67 -11.52 -5.04 11.15
C LYS A 67 -12.49 -4.18 10.36
N SER A 68 -12.36 -2.86 10.44
CA SER A 68 -13.13 -1.93 9.59
C SER A 68 -12.76 -2.01 8.11
N ILE A 69 -11.61 -2.61 7.79
CA ILE A 69 -11.15 -2.87 6.43
C ILE A 69 -11.46 -4.34 6.10
N ASP A 70 -12.61 -4.59 5.42
CA ASP A 70 -12.98 -5.95 5.02
C ASP A 70 -11.99 -6.46 3.96
N PRO A 71 -11.37 -7.64 4.19
CA PRO A 71 -10.51 -8.27 3.20
C PRO A 71 -11.17 -8.48 1.83
N LYS A 72 -12.50 -8.69 1.80
CA LYS A 72 -13.25 -8.88 0.55
C LYS A 72 -13.22 -7.65 -0.32
N ASP A 73 -13.38 -6.47 0.27
CA ASP A 73 -13.38 -5.19 -0.45
C ASP A 73 -12.01 -4.87 -1.02
N VAL A 74 -10.93 -5.13 -0.25
CA VAL A 74 -9.55 -4.99 -0.73
C VAL A 74 -9.27 -5.93 -1.90
N ILE A 75 -9.76 -7.18 -1.84
CA ILE A 75 -9.60 -8.15 -2.92
C ILE A 75 -10.45 -7.77 -4.14
N GLU A 76 -11.64 -7.23 -3.93
CA GLU A 76 -12.48 -6.73 -5.03
C GLU A 76 -11.79 -5.57 -5.75
N PHE A 77 -11.28 -4.59 -5.01
CA PHE A 77 -10.45 -3.53 -5.60
C PHE A 77 -9.25 -4.10 -6.37
N PHE A 78 -8.53 -5.07 -5.77
CA PHE A 78 -7.41 -5.72 -6.44
C PHE A 78 -7.84 -6.32 -7.80
N LYS A 79 -8.98 -6.99 -7.87
CA LYS A 79 -9.47 -7.58 -9.14
C LYS A 79 -9.70 -6.53 -10.23
N THR A 80 -10.17 -5.33 -9.85
CA THR A 80 -10.34 -4.22 -10.81
C THR A 80 -9.01 -3.62 -11.27
N ALA A 81 -7.98 -3.69 -10.43
CA ALA A 81 -6.64 -3.16 -10.69
C ALA A 81 -5.68 -4.20 -11.29
N GLN A 82 -6.02 -5.50 -11.22
CA GLN A 82 -5.15 -6.59 -11.67
C GLN A 82 -4.79 -6.47 -13.16
N GLY A 83 -3.51 -6.60 -13.46
CA GLY A 83 -2.98 -6.47 -14.82
C GLY A 83 -2.66 -5.03 -15.23
N LYS A 84 -3.07 -4.03 -14.46
CA LYS A 84 -2.64 -2.64 -14.68
C LYS A 84 -1.13 -2.50 -14.51
N GLY A 85 -0.54 -1.56 -15.25
CA GLY A 85 0.89 -1.34 -15.27
C GLY A 85 1.44 -0.75 -13.96
N TYR A 86 2.76 -0.64 -13.91
CA TYR A 86 3.45 0.04 -12.81
C TYR A 86 3.75 1.49 -13.18
N ASP A 87 3.37 2.43 -12.31
CA ASP A 87 3.54 3.85 -12.54
C ASP A 87 4.94 4.34 -12.16
N TYR A 88 5.87 4.23 -13.10
CA TYR A 88 7.21 4.81 -12.96
C TYR A 88 7.21 6.34 -12.98
N LEU A 89 6.28 6.94 -13.77
CA LEU A 89 6.20 8.39 -13.90
C LEU A 89 5.60 9.02 -12.65
N GLY A 90 4.62 8.37 -12.03
CA GLY A 90 4.08 8.80 -10.74
C GLY A 90 5.13 8.81 -9.63
N ILE A 91 6.06 7.84 -9.61
CA ILE A 91 7.19 7.86 -8.69
C ILE A 91 8.09 9.07 -8.98
N LEU A 92 8.47 9.30 -10.25
CA LEU A 92 9.26 10.46 -10.63
C LEU A 92 8.53 11.77 -10.35
N GLY A 93 7.21 11.83 -10.58
CA GLY A 93 6.37 12.98 -10.25
C GLY A 93 6.41 13.35 -8.78
N GLN A 94 6.47 12.38 -7.87
CA GLN A 94 6.71 12.63 -6.44
C GLN A 94 8.05 13.35 -6.18
N PHE A 95 9.05 13.13 -7.04
CA PHE A 95 10.35 13.79 -6.93
C PHE A 95 10.30 15.26 -7.38
N PHE A 96 9.47 15.59 -8.37
CA PHE A 96 9.47 16.90 -9.02
C PHE A 96 8.26 17.76 -8.67
N TYR A 97 7.41 17.37 -7.70
CA TYR A 97 6.16 18.06 -7.35
C TYR A 97 5.25 18.32 -8.57
N ALA A 98 5.30 17.45 -9.56
CA ALA A 98 4.53 17.59 -10.78
C ALA A 98 3.09 17.08 -10.58
N ASP A 99 2.15 17.99 -10.37
CA ASP A 99 0.73 17.72 -10.07
C ASP A 99 -0.06 17.02 -11.19
N LYS A 100 0.56 16.60 -12.28
CA LYS A 100 -0.18 16.25 -13.50
C LYS A 100 0.14 14.90 -14.15
N VAL A 101 0.91 14.02 -13.53
CA VAL A 101 1.26 12.74 -14.16
C VAL A 101 0.66 11.58 -13.38
N GLN A 102 -0.67 11.50 -13.36
CA GLN A 102 -1.38 10.32 -12.87
C GLN A 102 -1.95 9.56 -14.07
N ASP A 103 -1.52 8.32 -14.24
CA ASP A 103 -2.05 7.41 -15.25
C ASP A 103 -3.07 6.46 -14.58
N ALA A 104 -4.33 6.55 -14.98
CA ALA A 104 -5.42 5.73 -14.42
C ALA A 104 -5.22 4.22 -14.60
N ASP A 105 -4.35 3.81 -15.52
CA ASP A 105 -4.05 2.41 -15.82
C ASP A 105 -2.73 1.91 -15.20
N ARG A 106 -2.16 2.69 -14.29
CA ARG A 106 -0.91 2.35 -13.59
C ARG A 106 -1.00 2.70 -12.12
N TYR A 107 -0.35 1.90 -11.30
CA TYR A 107 -0.23 2.13 -9.86
C TYR A 107 1.19 1.92 -9.39
N PHE A 108 1.68 2.78 -8.51
CA PHE A 108 2.81 2.41 -7.66
C PHE A 108 2.33 1.84 -6.32
N CYS A 109 3.22 1.20 -5.55
CA CYS A 109 2.84 0.36 -4.42
C CYS A 109 1.97 1.05 -3.36
N SER A 110 2.34 2.25 -2.92
CA SER A 110 1.59 2.95 -1.87
C SER A 110 0.28 3.58 -2.36
N GLU A 111 0.21 3.96 -3.62
CA GLU A 111 -1.02 4.40 -4.25
C GLU A 111 -2.03 3.24 -4.36
N PHE A 112 -1.56 2.07 -4.83
CA PHE A 112 -2.39 0.86 -4.86
C PHE A 112 -2.94 0.52 -3.48
N CYS A 113 -2.08 0.52 -2.44
CA CYS A 113 -2.50 0.19 -1.09
C CYS A 113 -3.46 1.23 -0.50
N LEU A 114 -3.22 2.54 -0.74
CA LEU A 114 -4.11 3.59 -0.27
C LEU A 114 -5.48 3.48 -0.91
N ASN A 115 -5.53 3.34 -2.24
CA ASN A 115 -6.80 3.26 -2.96
C ASN A 115 -7.61 2.01 -2.58
N ALA A 116 -6.95 0.90 -2.29
CA ALA A 116 -7.62 -0.31 -1.80
C ALA A 116 -8.21 -0.12 -0.39
N VAL A 117 -7.49 0.57 0.51
CA VAL A 117 -8.00 0.93 1.83
C VAL A 117 -9.18 1.90 1.72
N ASP A 118 -9.06 2.93 0.88
CA ASP A 118 -10.14 3.89 0.64
C ASP A 118 -11.40 3.20 0.09
N TYR A 119 -11.23 2.27 -0.84
CA TYR A 119 -12.33 1.48 -1.39
C TYR A 119 -13.04 0.68 -0.29
N ALA A 120 -12.28 -0.02 0.55
CA ALA A 120 -12.86 -0.80 1.65
C ALA A 120 -13.57 0.08 2.69
N LEU A 121 -13.01 1.25 3.01
CA LEU A 121 -13.57 2.16 4.01
C LEU A 121 -14.82 2.92 3.53
N GLN A 122 -15.00 3.14 2.22
CA GLN A 122 -16.17 3.85 1.71
C GLN A 122 -17.50 3.13 2.03
N PHE A 123 -17.48 1.81 2.23
CA PHE A 123 -18.64 1.02 2.64
C PHE A 123 -18.87 1.00 4.14
N THR A 124 -17.85 1.34 4.94
CA THR A 124 -17.87 1.22 6.41
C THR A 124 -18.02 2.56 7.12
N LEU A 125 -17.57 3.66 6.52
CA LEU A 125 -17.41 4.96 7.18
C LEU A 125 -18.05 6.11 6.39
N THR A 126 -19.35 6.22 6.47
CA THR A 126 -20.09 7.37 5.89
C THR A 126 -19.66 8.73 6.49
N TYR A 127 -18.94 8.75 7.60
CA TYR A 127 -18.68 10.00 8.35
C TYR A 127 -17.21 10.35 8.58
N LYS A 128 -16.30 9.39 8.70
CA LYS A 128 -14.86 9.65 8.93
C LYS A 128 -14.04 9.86 7.64
N CYS A 129 -14.56 9.45 6.51
CA CYS A 129 -13.82 9.43 5.24
C CYS A 129 -13.87 10.70 4.39
N LYS A 130 -14.50 11.79 4.85
CA LYS A 130 -14.42 13.08 4.12
C LYS A 130 -12.99 13.57 3.90
N SER A 131 -12.05 13.18 4.78
CA SER A 131 -10.65 13.59 4.64
C SER A 131 -9.86 12.74 3.63
N LEU A 132 -10.39 11.58 3.20
CA LEU A 132 -9.72 10.70 2.24
C LEU A 132 -9.96 11.12 0.79
N LYS A 133 -11.18 11.63 0.48
CA LYS A 133 -11.53 12.10 -0.88
C LYS A 133 -10.69 13.26 -1.37
N ASP A 134 -10.10 14.03 -0.45
CA ASP A 134 -9.23 15.17 -0.79
C ASP A 134 -7.74 14.78 -0.88
N ARG A 135 -7.40 13.51 -0.71
CA ARG A 135 -6.01 13.02 -0.73
C ARG A 135 -5.73 12.26 -2.00
N VAL A 136 -4.85 12.80 -2.79
CA VAL A 136 -4.47 12.21 -4.08
C VAL A 136 -3.43 11.12 -3.83
N GLY A 137 -3.72 9.91 -4.29
CA GLY A 137 -2.88 8.72 -4.04
C GLY A 137 -1.39 8.90 -4.39
N TYR A 138 -1.07 9.66 -5.44
CA TYR A 138 0.31 9.94 -5.85
C TYR A 138 1.14 10.71 -4.81
N GLN A 139 0.52 11.36 -3.82
CA GLN A 139 1.24 12.07 -2.74
C GLN A 139 1.73 11.14 -1.64
N PHE A 140 1.33 9.87 -1.66
CA PHE A 140 1.66 8.91 -0.62
C PHE A 140 2.81 8.00 -1.03
N ASN A 141 3.99 8.22 -0.46
CA ASN A 141 5.04 7.21 -0.44
C ASN A 141 4.77 6.17 0.67
N PRO A 142 5.45 5.00 0.68
CA PRO A 142 5.21 3.94 1.67
C PRO A 142 5.30 4.41 3.13
N SER A 143 6.21 5.31 3.44
CA SER A 143 6.38 5.82 4.82
C SER A 143 5.29 6.81 5.22
N LYS A 144 4.77 7.61 4.28
CA LYS A 144 3.60 8.46 4.51
C LYS A 144 2.35 7.60 4.72
N LEU A 145 2.17 6.56 3.90
CA LEU A 145 1.06 5.62 4.06
C LEU A 145 1.11 4.94 5.43
N PHE A 146 2.27 4.45 5.86
CA PHE A 146 2.43 3.86 7.19
C PHE A 146 1.98 4.82 8.30
N ARG A 147 2.48 6.06 8.29
CA ARG A 147 2.11 7.07 9.29
C ARG A 147 0.63 7.39 9.27
N TYR A 148 0.05 7.48 8.07
CA TYR A 148 -1.37 7.71 7.88
C TYR A 148 -2.21 6.58 8.50
N LEU A 149 -1.94 5.32 8.15
CA LEU A 149 -2.67 4.18 8.70
C LEU A 149 -2.54 4.07 10.22
N LYS A 150 -1.35 4.37 10.76
CA LYS A 150 -1.10 4.39 12.19
C LYS A 150 -1.89 5.50 12.89
N ASN A 151 -1.89 6.71 12.37
CA ASN A 151 -2.61 7.85 12.95
C ASN A 151 -4.13 7.69 12.89
N MET A 152 -4.62 6.93 11.91
CA MET A 152 -6.04 6.60 11.77
C MET A 152 -6.43 5.32 12.55
N GLU A 153 -5.49 4.73 13.30
CA GLU A 153 -5.68 3.47 14.04
C GLU A 153 -6.16 2.30 13.16
N LEU A 154 -5.78 2.33 11.88
CA LEU A 154 -6.14 1.31 10.88
C LEU A 154 -5.16 0.13 10.83
N ILE A 155 -4.06 0.21 11.55
CA ILE A 155 -3.10 -0.89 11.74
C ILE A 155 -2.88 -1.14 13.23
N LYS A 156 -2.80 -2.42 13.59
CA LYS A 156 -2.47 -2.86 14.95
C LYS A 156 -0.96 -2.85 15.20
N GLU A 157 -0.55 -3.44 16.31
CA GLU A 157 0.87 -3.60 16.60
C GLU A 157 1.56 -4.50 15.55
N LYS A 158 2.89 -4.32 15.44
CA LYS A 158 3.70 -5.08 14.50
C LYS A 158 3.67 -6.56 14.84
N GLU A 159 3.38 -7.41 13.84
CA GLU A 159 3.47 -8.85 13.98
C GLU A 159 4.93 -9.32 14.17
N VAL A 160 5.11 -10.24 15.10
CA VAL A 160 6.37 -10.94 15.31
C VAL A 160 6.28 -12.29 14.60
N ILE A 161 7.11 -12.49 13.58
CA ILE A 161 7.16 -13.71 12.74
C ILE A 161 8.48 -14.41 12.95
#